data_a8c3b84d6a34a52768a7fbb96d1058b7
#
_entry.id   a8c3b84d6a34a52768a7fbb96d1058b7
#
_cell.length_a   1.000
_cell.length_b   1.000
_cell.length_c   1.000
_cell.angle_alpha   90.00
_cell.angle_beta   90.00
_cell.angle_gamma   90.00
#
_symmetry.space_group_name_H-M   'P 1'
#
loop_
_entity.id
_entity.type
_entity.pdbx_description
1 polymer ?
#
loop_
_entity_poly.entity_id
_entity_poly.type
_entity_poly.pdbx_seq_one_letter_code
_entity_poly.pdbx_strand_id
1 'polypeptide(L)'
;MRQSVFHRRAAVEEITQRLLDLNRNIGQPKKITTIFGRKVTKQYKGKLQSVIEDIDLPNPVIRSHYGHGFAKQYVRDDRLLRTEPATNNVYDYGVNKDIAHLPKVRTRMSEIIDNYHNVQQDVLETFIDRGQLRQLAEPTILPTGRRIPGLQLDHPRQLAVMHSLVRFANVAAGGKFTTTDVYGPALDALGLTETQYSLASFRYDLSKLRAKGLVEKVPKSRRYRLVGKGYSICVAFLK
;
A
#
# COMPACT_ATOMS: atom_id res chain seq x y z
N MET A 1 20.61 8.70 -8.44
CA MET A 1 20.47 8.84 -7.00
C MET A 1 19.35 9.81 -6.70
N ARG A 2 18.48 9.46 -5.76
CA ARG A 2 17.43 10.34 -5.21
C ARG A 2 17.54 10.37 -3.69
N GLN A 3 17.23 11.51 -3.09
CA GLN A 3 17.26 11.70 -1.65
C GLN A 3 15.93 12.32 -1.20
N SER A 4 15.32 11.74 -0.15
CA SER A 4 14.18 12.31 0.56
C SER A 4 14.67 12.90 1.87
N VAL A 5 14.39 14.16 2.11
CA VAL A 5 14.83 14.90 3.31
C VAL A 5 13.70 14.92 4.32
N PHE A 6 13.98 14.58 5.55
CA PHE A 6 13.03 14.61 6.67
C PHE A 6 13.37 15.68 7.68
N HIS A 7 12.36 16.31 8.23
CA HIS A 7 12.57 17.37 9.24
C HIS A 7 13.11 16.85 10.58
N ARG A 8 12.81 15.58 10.91
CA ARG A 8 13.19 14.96 12.19
C ARG A 8 13.73 13.55 11.94
N ARG A 9 14.73 13.15 12.76
CA ARG A 9 15.25 11.78 12.78
C ARG A 9 14.13 10.74 13.01
N ALA A 10 13.25 10.98 13.97
CA ALA A 10 12.14 10.08 14.27
C ALA A 10 11.24 9.79 13.04
N ALA A 11 11.03 10.75 12.15
CA ALA A 11 10.22 10.54 10.95
C ALA A 11 10.92 9.64 9.92
N VAL A 12 12.24 9.74 9.76
CA VAL A 12 12.97 8.85 8.88
C VAL A 12 13.13 7.45 9.49
N GLU A 13 13.26 7.35 10.80
CA GLU A 13 13.29 6.07 11.51
C GLU A 13 11.96 5.33 11.37
N GLU A 14 10.83 6.02 11.58
CA GLU A 14 9.50 5.42 11.42
C GLU A 14 9.28 4.86 10.00
N ILE A 15 9.56 5.65 8.96
CA ILE A 15 9.39 5.18 7.58
C ILE A 15 10.36 4.05 7.26
N THR A 16 11.61 4.13 7.74
CA THR A 16 12.62 3.11 7.52
C THR A 16 12.21 1.80 8.19
N GLN A 17 11.76 1.84 9.44
CA GLN A 17 11.28 0.65 10.14
C GLN A 17 10.12 -0.01 9.38
N ARG A 18 9.15 0.77 8.92
CA ARG A 18 8.05 0.24 8.09
C ARG A 18 8.54 -0.39 6.80
N LEU A 19 9.53 0.18 6.14
CA LEU A 19 10.11 -0.40 4.92
C LEU A 19 10.90 -1.68 5.21
N LEU A 20 11.58 -1.77 6.34
CA LEU A 20 12.25 -2.99 6.80
C LEU A 20 11.22 -4.11 7.05
N ASP A 21 10.15 -3.81 7.79
CA ASP A 21 9.08 -4.77 8.10
C ASP A 21 8.40 -5.28 6.81
N LEU A 22 8.30 -4.43 5.80
CA LEU A 22 7.67 -4.73 4.51
C LEU A 22 8.63 -5.26 3.45
N ASN A 23 9.92 -5.39 3.76
CA ASN A 23 10.94 -5.77 2.78
C ASN A 23 10.60 -7.09 2.07
N ARG A 24 10.02 -8.06 2.77
CA ARG A 24 9.58 -9.33 2.17
C ARG A 24 8.53 -9.12 1.06
N ASN A 25 7.64 -8.15 1.22
CA ASN A 25 6.61 -7.84 0.22
C ASN A 25 7.20 -7.08 -0.97
N ILE A 26 8.12 -6.15 -0.73
CA ILE A 26 8.87 -5.44 -1.77
C ILE A 26 9.73 -6.42 -2.57
N GLY A 27 10.34 -7.40 -1.89
CA GLY A 27 11.21 -8.43 -2.47
C GLY A 27 10.52 -9.51 -3.29
N GLN A 28 9.21 -9.48 -3.45
CA GLN A 28 8.52 -10.45 -4.31
C GLN A 28 8.97 -10.32 -5.78
N PRO A 29 9.18 -11.43 -6.52
CA PRO A 29 9.66 -11.39 -7.90
C PRO A 29 8.89 -10.45 -8.81
N LYS A 30 7.56 -10.41 -8.70
CA LYS A 30 6.69 -9.51 -9.47
C LYS A 30 6.98 -8.03 -9.17
N LYS A 31 7.21 -7.68 -7.91
CA LYS A 31 7.54 -6.31 -7.51
C LYS A 31 8.95 -5.93 -7.98
N ILE A 32 9.92 -6.82 -7.83
CA ILE A 32 11.29 -6.62 -8.34
C ILE A 32 11.28 -6.39 -9.87
N THR A 33 10.53 -7.19 -10.62
CA THR A 33 10.42 -6.98 -12.07
C THR A 33 9.78 -5.64 -12.42
N THR A 34 8.81 -5.18 -11.65
CA THR A 34 8.21 -3.85 -11.80
C THR A 34 9.23 -2.75 -11.52
N ILE A 35 10.01 -2.86 -10.43
CA ILE A 35 11.08 -1.90 -10.09
C ILE A 35 12.06 -1.73 -11.25
N PHE A 36 12.57 -2.84 -11.78
CA PHE A 36 13.55 -2.80 -12.86
C PHE A 36 12.93 -2.66 -14.25
N GLY A 37 11.58 -2.65 -14.37
CA GLY A 37 10.87 -2.55 -15.65
C GLY A 37 11.25 -3.65 -16.64
N ARG A 38 11.57 -4.84 -16.14
CA ARG A 38 12.02 -5.98 -16.94
C ARG A 38 11.10 -7.17 -16.72
N LYS A 39 10.79 -7.89 -17.79
CA LYS A 39 10.05 -9.15 -17.69
C LYS A 39 11.03 -10.29 -17.43
N VAL A 40 10.62 -11.23 -16.59
CA VAL A 40 11.38 -12.45 -16.30
C VAL A 40 10.75 -13.61 -17.06
N THR A 41 11.57 -14.35 -17.76
CA THR A 41 11.18 -15.61 -18.39
C THR A 41 11.35 -16.77 -17.41
N LYS A 42 10.74 -17.93 -17.70
CA LYS A 42 10.89 -19.15 -16.88
C LYS A 42 12.35 -19.63 -16.76
N GLN A 43 13.21 -19.24 -17.71
CA GLN A 43 14.63 -19.61 -17.74
C GLN A 43 15.54 -18.63 -17.02
N TYR A 44 15.01 -17.53 -16.46
CA TYR A 44 15.83 -16.55 -15.78
C TYR A 44 16.44 -17.11 -14.49
N LYS A 45 17.79 -17.12 -14.42
CA LYS A 45 18.57 -17.66 -13.29
C LYS A 45 19.21 -16.55 -12.41
N GLY A 46 18.96 -15.29 -12.72
CA GLY A 46 19.52 -14.16 -11.95
C GLY A 46 18.84 -13.97 -10.59
N LYS A 47 19.48 -13.21 -9.70
CA LYS A 47 18.90 -12.86 -8.39
C LYS A 47 17.65 -12.01 -8.57
N LEU A 48 16.58 -12.38 -7.87
CA LEU A 48 15.32 -11.65 -7.73
C LEU A 48 14.91 -11.69 -6.27
N GLN A 49 15.47 -10.80 -5.47
CA GLN A 49 15.21 -10.77 -4.03
C GLN A 49 15.50 -9.39 -3.47
N SER A 50 14.89 -9.07 -2.34
CA SER A 50 15.26 -7.94 -1.51
C SER A 50 15.84 -8.46 -0.20
N VAL A 51 17.00 -7.96 0.17
CA VAL A 51 17.73 -8.32 1.39
C VAL A 51 17.92 -7.08 2.27
N ILE A 52 18.03 -7.30 3.56
CA ILE A 52 18.42 -6.29 4.52
C ILE A 52 19.85 -6.63 4.92
N GLU A 53 20.75 -5.68 4.71
CA GLU A 53 22.15 -5.75 5.15
C GLU A 53 22.32 -4.87 6.39
N ASP A 54 23.29 -5.19 7.21
CA ASP A 54 23.65 -4.41 8.40
C ASP A 54 22.48 -4.21 9.38
N ILE A 55 21.64 -5.24 9.54
CA ILE A 55 20.40 -5.17 10.34
C ILE A 55 20.66 -4.80 11.81
N ASP A 56 21.83 -5.16 12.34
CA ASP A 56 22.24 -4.87 13.71
C ASP A 56 22.84 -3.47 13.87
N LEU A 57 23.03 -2.73 12.77
CA LEU A 57 23.54 -1.37 12.79
C LEU A 57 22.40 -0.33 12.84
N PRO A 58 22.67 0.89 13.33
CA PRO A 58 21.66 1.96 13.42
C PRO A 58 21.03 2.34 12.08
N ASN A 59 21.72 2.10 10.97
CA ASN A 59 21.27 2.45 9.63
C ASN A 59 21.34 1.22 8.69
N PRO A 60 20.41 0.27 8.79
CA PRO A 60 20.36 -0.88 7.92
C PRO A 60 20.15 -0.49 6.46
N VAL A 61 20.65 -1.33 5.55
CA VAL A 61 20.57 -1.12 4.12
C VAL A 61 19.59 -2.12 3.51
N ILE A 62 18.55 -1.63 2.83
CA ILE A 62 17.66 -2.45 2.01
C ILE A 62 18.25 -2.51 0.60
N ARG A 63 18.48 -3.72 0.10
CA ARG A 63 19.02 -3.95 -1.24
C ARG A 63 18.13 -4.89 -2.05
N SER A 64 17.51 -4.37 -3.11
CA SER A 64 16.66 -5.12 -4.03
C SER A 64 17.43 -5.47 -5.29
N HIS A 65 17.58 -6.75 -5.58
CA HIS A 65 18.41 -7.29 -6.66
C HIS A 65 17.61 -7.70 -7.88
N TYR A 66 18.14 -7.36 -9.06
CA TYR A 66 17.76 -7.91 -10.36
C TYR A 66 19.02 -8.26 -11.15
N GLY A 67 19.34 -9.55 -11.26
CA GLY A 67 20.58 -9.99 -11.92
C GLY A 67 21.82 -9.47 -11.20
N HIS A 68 22.66 -8.74 -11.91
CA HIS A 68 23.86 -8.08 -11.36
C HIS A 68 23.58 -6.63 -10.93
N GLY A 69 22.36 -6.11 -11.25
CA GLY A 69 21.91 -4.82 -10.81
C GLY A 69 21.19 -4.88 -9.48
N PHE A 70 21.19 -3.76 -8.76
CA PHE A 70 20.41 -3.60 -7.54
C PHE A 70 20.01 -2.15 -7.31
N ALA A 71 18.95 -1.96 -6.55
CA ALA A 71 18.62 -0.68 -5.94
C ALA A 71 18.87 -0.81 -4.45
N LYS A 72 19.68 0.08 -3.87
CA LYS A 72 19.91 0.14 -2.42
C LYS A 72 19.27 1.38 -1.83
N GLN A 73 18.73 1.24 -0.62
CA GLN A 73 18.15 2.31 0.16
C GLN A 73 18.64 2.26 1.58
N TYR A 74 19.03 3.40 2.12
CA TYR A 74 19.59 3.54 3.46
C TYR A 74 19.43 4.97 3.99
N VAL A 75 19.50 5.10 5.30
CA VAL A 75 19.51 6.43 5.97
C VAL A 75 20.92 6.98 5.99
N ARG A 76 21.07 8.25 5.68
CA ARG A 76 22.30 9.01 5.78
C ARG A 76 22.07 10.31 6.55
N ASP A 77 23.06 10.70 7.33
CA ASP A 77 23.06 11.96 8.08
C ASP A 77 21.78 12.13 8.94
N ASP A 78 21.26 11.01 9.47
CA ASP A 78 20.07 10.92 10.36
C ASP A 78 18.77 11.53 9.82
N ARG A 79 18.75 12.07 8.61
CA ARG A 79 17.59 12.77 8.01
C ARG A 79 17.37 12.50 6.53
N LEU A 80 18.30 11.82 5.88
CA LEU A 80 18.25 11.59 4.43
C LEU A 80 17.97 10.11 4.16
N LEU A 81 16.81 9.80 3.61
CA LEU A 81 16.55 8.49 3.03
C LEU A 81 17.05 8.51 1.58
N ARG A 82 18.12 7.77 1.32
CA ARG A 82 18.83 7.76 0.05
C ARG A 82 18.54 6.49 -0.73
N THR A 83 18.21 6.63 -2.01
CA THR A 83 17.97 5.52 -2.93
C THR A 83 18.91 5.61 -4.12
N GLU A 84 19.66 4.53 -4.38
CA GLU A 84 20.67 4.43 -5.42
C GLU A 84 20.52 3.14 -6.22
N PRO A 85 20.33 3.19 -7.53
CA PRO A 85 20.51 2.04 -8.39
C PRO A 85 21.98 1.88 -8.73
N ALA A 86 22.44 0.64 -8.80
CA ALA A 86 23.79 0.28 -9.22
C ALA A 86 23.77 -1.02 -10.03
N THR A 87 24.74 -1.17 -10.91
CA THR A 87 24.97 -2.42 -11.64
C THR A 87 26.43 -2.58 -11.98
N ASN A 88 26.89 -3.82 -11.99
CA ASN A 88 28.17 -4.20 -12.54
C ASN A 88 28.06 -4.61 -14.02
N ASN A 89 26.84 -4.66 -14.55
CA ASN A 89 26.59 -5.05 -15.93
C ASN A 89 25.47 -4.20 -16.54
N VAL A 90 25.82 -3.29 -17.43
CA VAL A 90 24.86 -2.38 -18.08
C VAL A 90 23.82 -3.09 -18.95
N TYR A 91 24.09 -4.33 -19.37
CA TYR A 91 23.13 -5.15 -20.10
C TYR A 91 21.86 -5.45 -19.26
N ASP A 92 21.98 -5.52 -17.93
CA ASP A 92 20.82 -5.67 -17.05
C ASP A 92 19.86 -4.47 -17.16
N TYR A 93 20.38 -3.31 -17.57
CA TYR A 93 19.60 -2.09 -17.84
C TYR A 93 19.13 -2.00 -19.31
N GLY A 94 19.48 -3.01 -20.13
CA GLY A 94 19.08 -3.06 -21.54
C GLY A 94 19.87 -2.14 -22.44
N VAL A 95 21.13 -1.84 -22.10
CA VAL A 95 22.05 -1.00 -22.85
C VAL A 95 23.38 -1.71 -23.08
N ASN A 96 24.10 -1.34 -24.14
CA ASN A 96 25.43 -1.86 -24.46
C ASN A 96 26.52 -1.05 -23.72
N LYS A 97 27.74 -1.63 -23.67
CA LYS A 97 28.93 -1.05 -23.03
C LYS A 97 29.57 0.05 -23.88
N ASP A 98 28.83 1.08 -24.25
CA ASP A 98 29.34 2.21 -24.99
C ASP A 98 29.10 3.50 -24.22
N ILE A 99 30.08 4.40 -24.19
CA ILE A 99 29.99 5.73 -23.55
C ILE A 99 28.83 6.53 -24.14
N ALA A 100 28.57 6.39 -25.45
CA ALA A 100 27.43 7.01 -26.10
C ALA A 100 26.08 6.65 -25.48
N HIS A 101 26.00 5.53 -24.76
CA HIS A 101 24.80 5.08 -24.08
C HIS A 101 24.63 5.60 -22.64
N LEU A 102 25.57 6.38 -22.09
CA LEU A 102 25.46 6.96 -20.74
C LEU A 102 24.15 7.73 -20.51
N PRO A 103 23.62 8.54 -21.45
CA PRO A 103 22.33 9.18 -21.27
C PRO A 103 21.18 8.18 -21.08
N LYS A 104 21.18 7.07 -21.85
CA LYS A 104 20.19 5.99 -21.70
C LYS A 104 20.31 5.28 -20.35
N VAL A 105 21.55 5.03 -19.90
CA VAL A 105 21.80 4.44 -18.56
C VAL A 105 21.25 5.36 -17.49
N ARG A 106 21.50 6.66 -17.56
CA ARG A 106 20.99 7.66 -16.60
C ARG A 106 19.45 7.67 -16.57
N THR A 107 18.82 7.70 -17.73
CA THR A 107 17.34 7.65 -17.83
C THR A 107 16.83 6.38 -17.18
N ARG A 108 17.44 5.23 -17.49
CA ARG A 108 17.03 3.94 -16.94
C ARG A 108 17.19 3.86 -15.43
N MET A 109 18.28 4.40 -14.90
CA MET A 109 18.50 4.50 -13.45
C MET A 109 17.45 5.38 -12.77
N SER A 110 17.03 6.49 -13.40
CA SER A 110 15.96 7.33 -12.88
C SER A 110 14.62 6.59 -12.85
N GLU A 111 14.26 5.90 -13.93
CA GLU A 111 13.05 5.07 -14.00
C GLU A 111 13.04 3.98 -12.90
N ILE A 112 14.17 3.32 -12.66
CA ILE A 112 14.30 2.32 -11.59
C ILE A 112 14.02 2.94 -10.22
N ILE A 113 14.53 4.14 -9.95
CA ILE A 113 14.27 4.84 -8.68
C ILE A 113 12.79 5.19 -8.55
N ASP A 114 12.18 5.73 -9.60
CA ASP A 114 10.77 6.12 -9.58
C ASP A 114 9.87 4.89 -9.36
N ASN A 115 10.13 3.81 -10.08
CA ASN A 115 9.42 2.56 -9.92
C ASN A 115 9.62 1.96 -8.52
N TYR A 116 10.85 2.07 -7.96
CA TYR A 116 11.15 1.59 -6.61
C TYR A 116 10.30 2.32 -5.57
N HIS A 117 10.22 3.65 -5.64
CA HIS A 117 9.39 4.44 -4.74
C HIS A 117 7.91 4.17 -4.94
N ASN A 118 7.43 4.02 -6.18
CA ASN A 118 6.04 3.67 -6.47
C ASN A 118 5.66 2.30 -5.89
N VAL A 119 6.54 1.30 -6.01
CA VAL A 119 6.34 -0.03 -5.43
C VAL A 119 6.34 0.05 -3.90
N GLN A 120 7.24 0.83 -3.29
CA GLN A 120 7.24 1.03 -1.84
C GLN A 120 5.96 1.70 -1.37
N GLN A 121 5.51 2.75 -2.05
CA GLN A 121 4.26 3.44 -1.73
C GLN A 121 3.06 2.49 -1.84
N ASP A 122 2.96 1.72 -2.94
CA ASP A 122 1.91 0.72 -3.14
C ASP A 122 1.89 -0.33 -2.00
N VAL A 123 3.06 -0.81 -1.58
CA VAL A 123 3.15 -1.77 -0.48
C VAL A 123 2.80 -1.11 0.86
N LEU A 124 3.27 0.11 1.13
CA LEU A 124 2.95 0.85 2.36
C LEU A 124 1.46 1.17 2.46
N GLU A 125 0.80 1.47 1.34
CA GLU A 125 -0.62 1.79 1.29
C GLU A 125 -1.53 0.55 1.35
N THR A 126 -1.06 -0.59 0.84
CA THR A 126 -1.87 -1.83 0.78
C THR A 126 -1.57 -2.80 1.91
N PHE A 127 -0.49 -2.60 2.65
CA PHE A 127 -0.14 -3.46 3.77
C PHE A 127 -0.80 -3.00 5.07
N ILE A 128 -1.44 -3.95 5.73
CA ILE A 128 -2.00 -3.77 7.07
C ILE A 128 -1.15 -4.57 8.04
N ASP A 129 -0.45 -3.90 8.94
CA ASP A 129 0.30 -4.54 10.00
C ASP A 129 -0.61 -5.08 11.13
N ARG A 130 -0.04 -5.92 12.01
CA ARG A 130 -0.80 -6.51 13.13
C ARG A 130 -1.38 -5.45 14.07
N GLY A 131 -0.69 -4.33 14.28
CA GLY A 131 -1.17 -3.23 15.11
C GLY A 131 -2.38 -2.55 14.51
N GLN A 132 -2.36 -2.30 13.21
CA GLN A 132 -3.51 -1.75 12.48
C GLN A 132 -4.70 -2.72 12.48
N LEU A 133 -4.46 -4.02 12.28
CA LEU A 133 -5.50 -5.06 12.38
C LEU A 133 -6.16 -5.05 13.77
N ARG A 134 -5.34 -5.00 14.81
CA ARG A 134 -5.82 -4.93 16.19
C ARG A 134 -6.65 -3.67 16.42
N GLN A 135 -6.17 -2.49 15.99
CA GLN A 135 -6.92 -1.24 16.09
C GLN A 135 -8.26 -1.28 15.36
N LEU A 136 -8.35 -1.98 14.22
CA LEU A 136 -9.62 -2.16 13.51
C LEU A 136 -10.58 -3.07 14.29
N ALA A 137 -10.08 -4.12 14.92
CA ALA A 137 -10.87 -5.09 15.69
C ALA A 137 -11.28 -4.57 17.08
N GLU A 138 -10.55 -3.62 17.66
CA GLU A 138 -10.88 -3.05 18.98
C GLU A 138 -12.10 -2.11 18.90
N PRO A 139 -12.90 -1.97 19.96
CA PRO A 139 -13.97 -0.98 20.02
C PRO A 139 -13.45 0.45 19.92
N THR A 140 -14.26 1.36 19.40
CA THR A 140 -13.96 2.80 19.32
C THR A 140 -14.94 3.58 20.18
N ILE A 141 -14.45 4.47 21.04
CA ILE A 141 -15.25 5.41 21.81
C ILE A 141 -15.31 6.73 21.02
N LEU A 142 -16.50 7.11 20.59
CA LEU A 142 -16.73 8.39 19.93
C LEU A 142 -16.60 9.57 20.90
N PRO A 143 -16.36 10.82 20.42
CA PRO A 143 -16.34 12.01 21.28
C PRO A 143 -17.64 12.22 22.10
N THR A 144 -18.74 11.61 21.65
CA THR A 144 -20.03 11.61 22.35
C THR A 144 -20.12 10.61 23.49
N GLY A 145 -19.03 9.89 23.82
CA GLY A 145 -19.01 8.79 24.79
C GLY A 145 -19.61 7.48 24.32
N ARG A 146 -20.21 7.45 23.11
CA ARG A 146 -20.80 6.22 22.56
C ARG A 146 -19.72 5.25 22.13
N ARG A 147 -19.78 4.01 22.67
CA ARG A 147 -18.94 2.89 22.26
C ARG A 147 -19.48 2.22 21.00
N ILE A 148 -18.66 2.12 19.97
CA ILE A 148 -18.95 1.36 18.75
C ILE A 148 -18.04 0.14 18.72
N PRO A 149 -18.59 -1.09 18.54
CA PRO A 149 -17.79 -2.31 18.41
C PRO A 149 -16.79 -2.23 17.27
N GLY A 150 -15.67 -2.93 17.42
CA GLY A 150 -14.67 -3.08 16.36
C GLY A 150 -15.20 -3.80 15.12
N LEU A 151 -14.39 -3.78 14.08
CA LEU A 151 -14.68 -4.53 12.86
C LEU A 151 -14.42 -6.02 13.10
N GLN A 152 -15.33 -6.86 12.65
CA GLN A 152 -15.14 -8.29 12.50
C GLN A 152 -14.69 -8.54 11.05
N LEU A 153 -13.38 -8.69 10.88
CA LEU A 153 -12.73 -8.61 9.57
C LEU A 153 -12.99 -9.81 8.66
N ASP A 154 -13.49 -10.90 9.24
CA ASP A 154 -13.91 -12.14 8.58
C ASP A 154 -15.45 -12.24 8.40
N HIS A 155 -16.20 -11.25 8.91
CA HIS A 155 -17.66 -11.31 8.87
C HIS A 155 -18.21 -11.01 7.46
N PRO A 156 -19.01 -11.91 6.85
CA PRO A 156 -19.46 -11.77 5.45
C PRO A 156 -20.13 -10.44 5.13
N ARG A 157 -21.01 -9.92 6.00
CA ARG A 157 -21.65 -8.62 5.78
C ARG A 157 -20.67 -7.46 5.71
N GLN A 158 -19.64 -7.45 6.57
CA GLN A 158 -18.64 -6.38 6.57
C GLN A 158 -17.74 -6.46 5.34
N LEU A 159 -17.37 -7.67 4.92
CA LEU A 159 -16.65 -7.89 3.67
C LEU A 159 -17.48 -7.44 2.46
N ALA A 160 -18.78 -7.75 2.42
CA ALA A 160 -19.65 -7.30 1.33
C ALA A 160 -19.81 -5.76 1.29
N VAL A 161 -19.90 -5.10 2.44
CA VAL A 161 -19.88 -3.64 2.53
C VAL A 161 -18.56 -3.08 2.00
N MET A 162 -17.41 -3.64 2.41
CA MET A 162 -16.10 -3.22 1.94
C MET A 162 -15.96 -3.42 0.42
N HIS A 163 -16.38 -4.57 -0.11
CA HIS A 163 -16.38 -4.86 -1.54
C HIS A 163 -17.19 -3.84 -2.34
N SER A 164 -18.42 -3.56 -1.88
CA SER A 164 -19.30 -2.61 -2.55
C SER A 164 -18.74 -1.18 -2.52
N LEU A 165 -18.09 -0.79 -1.42
CA LEU A 165 -17.43 0.52 -1.29
C LEU A 165 -16.26 0.66 -2.26
N VAL A 166 -15.40 -0.37 -2.39
CA VAL A 166 -14.26 -0.37 -3.32
C VAL A 166 -14.74 -0.32 -4.76
N ARG A 167 -15.74 -1.14 -5.12
CA ARG A 167 -16.32 -1.16 -6.45
C ARG A 167 -16.91 0.20 -6.81
N PHE A 168 -17.66 0.81 -5.89
CA PHE A 168 -18.29 2.11 -6.10
C PHE A 168 -17.24 3.24 -6.20
N ALA A 169 -16.20 3.23 -5.38
CA ALA A 169 -15.12 4.23 -5.43
C ALA A 169 -14.39 4.25 -6.78
N ASN A 170 -14.32 3.11 -7.47
CA ASN A 170 -13.69 2.98 -8.79
C ASN A 170 -14.60 3.47 -9.94
N VAL A 171 -15.91 3.53 -9.74
CA VAL A 171 -16.89 3.85 -10.81
C VAL A 171 -17.44 5.26 -10.67
N ALA A 172 -17.58 5.78 -9.46
CA ALA A 172 -18.22 7.07 -9.22
C ALA A 172 -17.25 8.25 -9.36
N ALA A 173 -17.60 9.18 -10.23
CA ALA A 173 -16.88 10.45 -10.34
C ALA A 173 -16.89 11.20 -8.99
N GLY A 174 -15.68 11.41 -8.40
CA GLY A 174 -15.50 12.08 -7.11
C GLY A 174 -15.75 11.22 -5.87
N GLY A 175 -15.97 9.90 -6.01
CA GLY A 175 -15.98 8.93 -4.90
C GLY A 175 -17.01 9.17 -3.79
N LYS A 176 -18.05 9.99 -4.02
CA LYS A 176 -19.10 10.31 -3.04
C LYS A 176 -20.31 9.43 -3.27
N PHE A 177 -20.81 8.78 -2.23
CA PHE A 177 -21.95 7.85 -2.28
C PHE A 177 -22.98 8.14 -1.19
N THR A 178 -24.24 7.73 -1.42
CA THR A 178 -25.27 7.63 -0.41
C THR A 178 -25.33 6.20 0.14
N THR A 179 -26.03 5.99 1.24
CA THR A 179 -26.22 4.62 1.78
C THR A 179 -26.93 3.70 0.79
N THR A 180 -27.87 4.23 0.01
CA THR A 180 -28.64 3.47 -1.00
C THR A 180 -27.78 3.03 -2.17
N ASP A 181 -26.81 3.85 -2.59
CA ASP A 181 -25.93 3.54 -3.73
C ASP A 181 -25.04 2.29 -3.47
N VAL A 182 -24.70 2.03 -2.21
CA VAL A 182 -23.82 0.92 -1.81
C VAL A 182 -24.60 -0.26 -1.22
N TYR A 183 -25.83 -0.03 -0.74
CA TYR A 183 -26.66 -1.05 -0.10
C TYR A 183 -27.10 -2.15 -1.08
N GLY A 184 -27.62 -1.78 -2.25
CA GLY A 184 -28.02 -2.74 -3.29
C GLY A 184 -26.87 -3.68 -3.66
N PRO A 185 -25.70 -3.16 -4.12
CA PRO A 185 -24.54 -3.97 -4.40
C PRO A 185 -24.04 -4.85 -3.23
N ALA A 186 -24.25 -4.43 -1.97
CA ALA A 186 -23.92 -5.24 -0.80
C ALA A 186 -24.88 -6.42 -0.60
N LEU A 187 -26.17 -6.22 -0.89
CA LEU A 187 -27.16 -7.31 -0.90
C LEU A 187 -26.84 -8.34 -1.98
N ASP A 188 -26.53 -7.86 -3.20
CA ASP A 188 -26.17 -8.73 -4.32
C ASP A 188 -24.93 -9.58 -3.99
N ALA A 189 -23.90 -8.96 -3.38
CA ALA A 189 -22.68 -9.65 -3.00
C ALA A 189 -22.90 -10.72 -1.92
N LEU A 190 -23.95 -10.56 -1.10
CA LEU A 190 -24.32 -11.51 -0.04
C LEU A 190 -25.33 -12.56 -0.50
N GLY A 191 -26.01 -12.33 -1.64
CA GLY A 191 -27.16 -13.11 -2.05
C GLY A 191 -28.33 -13.02 -1.07
N LEU A 192 -28.48 -11.88 -0.37
CA LEU A 192 -29.51 -11.66 0.65
C LEU A 192 -30.58 -10.69 0.15
N THR A 193 -31.77 -10.84 0.72
CA THR A 193 -32.91 -9.93 0.52
C THR A 193 -32.92 -8.81 1.57
N GLU A 194 -33.69 -7.72 1.30
CA GLU A 194 -33.85 -6.61 2.25
C GLU A 194 -34.46 -7.03 3.59
N THR A 195 -35.25 -8.10 3.61
CA THR A 195 -35.80 -8.67 4.81
C THR A 195 -34.75 -9.37 5.68
N GLN A 196 -33.75 -9.98 5.07
CA GLN A 196 -32.67 -10.68 5.74
C GLN A 196 -31.53 -9.74 6.19
N TYR A 197 -31.25 -8.69 5.43
CA TYR A 197 -30.28 -7.67 5.76
C TYR A 197 -30.84 -6.28 5.54
N SER A 198 -31.45 -5.71 6.56
CA SER A 198 -32.15 -4.43 6.48
C SER A 198 -31.19 -3.24 6.24
N LEU A 199 -31.71 -2.15 5.67
CA LEU A 199 -30.96 -0.90 5.52
C LEU A 199 -30.48 -0.34 6.87
N ALA A 200 -31.18 -0.62 7.97
CA ALA A 200 -30.75 -0.24 9.31
C ALA A 200 -29.50 -1.01 9.74
N SER A 201 -29.45 -2.33 9.48
CA SER A 201 -28.30 -3.18 9.73
C SER A 201 -27.08 -2.76 8.86
N PHE A 202 -27.31 -2.43 7.59
CA PHE A 202 -26.28 -1.88 6.71
C PHE A 202 -25.70 -0.56 7.25
N ARG A 203 -26.57 0.37 7.66
CA ARG A 203 -26.14 1.64 8.28
C ARG A 203 -25.34 1.43 9.55
N TYR A 204 -25.67 0.41 10.33
CA TYR A 204 -24.90 0.03 11.50
C TYR A 204 -23.50 -0.49 11.13
N ASP A 205 -23.38 -1.38 10.14
CA ASP A 205 -22.09 -1.87 9.67
C ASP A 205 -21.25 -0.74 9.04
N LEU A 206 -21.86 0.16 8.26
CA LEU A 206 -21.21 1.37 7.76
C LEU A 206 -20.75 2.31 8.89
N SER A 207 -21.49 2.37 10.01
CA SER A 207 -21.09 3.19 11.16
C SER A 207 -19.83 2.71 11.83
N LYS A 208 -19.54 1.39 11.81
CA LYS A 208 -18.28 0.81 12.29
C LYS A 208 -17.10 1.26 11.44
N LEU A 209 -17.23 1.23 10.10
CA LEU A 209 -16.20 1.72 9.18
C LEU A 209 -15.94 3.22 9.39
N ARG A 210 -16.99 4.00 9.65
CA ARG A 210 -16.86 5.43 9.99
C ARG A 210 -16.14 5.65 11.30
N ALA A 211 -16.47 4.89 12.35
CA ALA A 211 -15.81 4.99 13.64
C ALA A 211 -14.32 4.68 13.56
N LYS A 212 -13.90 3.87 12.59
CA LYS A 212 -12.50 3.58 12.27
C LYS A 212 -11.84 4.58 11.32
N GLY A 213 -12.56 5.62 10.91
CA GLY A 213 -12.03 6.63 9.97
C GLY A 213 -11.77 6.11 8.56
N LEU A 214 -12.39 4.98 8.17
CA LEU A 214 -12.27 4.42 6.82
C LEU A 214 -13.24 5.08 5.85
N VAL A 215 -14.38 5.52 6.37
CA VAL A 215 -15.41 6.25 5.65
C VAL A 215 -15.72 7.54 6.41
N GLU A 216 -15.83 8.64 5.71
CA GLU A 216 -16.23 9.91 6.29
C GLU A 216 -17.56 10.43 5.72
N LYS A 217 -18.29 11.18 6.52
CA LYS A 217 -19.51 11.87 6.07
C LYS A 217 -19.14 13.21 5.45
N VAL A 218 -19.65 13.50 4.25
CA VAL A 218 -19.45 14.80 3.62
C VAL A 218 -20.22 15.87 4.39
N PRO A 219 -19.58 16.97 4.83
CA PRO A 219 -20.24 18.03 5.58
C PRO A 219 -21.49 18.58 4.86
N LYS A 220 -22.54 18.87 5.63
CA LYS A 220 -23.83 19.40 5.12
C LYS A 220 -24.49 18.56 4.01
N SER A 221 -24.21 17.25 3.98
CA SER A 221 -24.72 16.34 2.94
C SER A 221 -25.20 15.01 3.54
N ARG A 222 -26.02 14.27 2.79
CA ARG A 222 -26.38 12.87 3.08
C ARG A 222 -25.38 11.88 2.46
N ARG A 223 -24.30 12.37 1.87
CA ARG A 223 -23.28 11.57 1.19
C ARG A 223 -22.12 11.23 2.10
N TYR A 224 -21.41 10.16 1.74
CA TYR A 224 -20.21 9.66 2.36
C TYR A 224 -19.11 9.57 1.32
N ARG A 225 -17.87 9.45 1.79
CA ARG A 225 -16.68 9.23 0.96
C ARG A 225 -15.81 8.15 1.60
N LEU A 226 -15.31 7.23 0.79
CA LEU A 226 -14.25 6.31 1.21
C LEU A 226 -12.94 7.08 1.26
N VAL A 227 -12.27 7.07 2.41
CA VAL A 227 -10.97 7.75 2.61
C VAL A 227 -9.88 6.91 1.97
N GLY A 228 -8.76 7.52 1.53
CA GLY A 228 -7.64 6.78 0.92
C GLY A 228 -7.17 5.59 1.77
N LYS A 229 -6.97 5.80 3.09
CA LYS A 229 -6.69 4.72 4.04
C LYS A 229 -7.78 3.66 4.07
N GLY A 230 -9.04 4.06 3.97
CA GLY A 230 -10.19 3.14 3.93
C GLY A 230 -10.20 2.29 2.67
N TYR A 231 -9.87 2.88 1.52
CA TYR A 231 -9.73 2.15 0.26
C TYR A 231 -8.64 1.06 0.36
N SER A 232 -7.45 1.45 0.82
CA SER A 232 -6.31 0.52 0.96
C SER A 232 -6.64 -0.65 1.90
N ILE A 233 -7.27 -0.36 3.04
CA ILE A 233 -7.70 -1.38 4.00
C ILE A 233 -8.75 -2.30 3.38
N CYS A 234 -9.80 -1.77 2.76
CA CYS A 234 -10.83 -2.60 2.11
C CYS A 234 -10.23 -3.51 1.02
N VAL A 235 -9.34 -2.98 0.17
CA VAL A 235 -8.67 -3.79 -0.87
C VAL A 235 -7.81 -4.90 -0.25
N ALA A 236 -7.12 -4.64 0.86
CA ALA A 236 -6.28 -5.64 1.52
C ALA A 236 -7.09 -6.82 2.08
N PHE A 237 -8.33 -6.57 2.55
CA PHE A 237 -9.23 -7.64 3.03
C PHE A 237 -9.96 -8.40 1.93
N LEU A 238 -10.00 -7.85 0.72
CA LEU A 238 -10.69 -8.47 -0.42
C LEU A 238 -9.76 -9.29 -1.32
N LYS A 239 -8.47 -9.31 -1.01
CA LYS A 239 -7.45 -10.14 -1.66
C LYS A 239 -7.27 -11.47 -0.96
#